data_d1a938e56269990eac9c2d561da7b2e9
#
_entry.id   d1a938e56269990eac9c2d561da7b2e9
#
_cell.length_a   1.000
_cell.length_b   1.000
_cell.length_c   1.000
_cell.angle_alpha   90.00
_cell.angle_beta   90.00
_cell.angle_gamma   90.00
#
_symmetry.space_group_name_H-M   'P 1'
#
loop_
_entity.id
_entity.type
_entity.pdbx_description
1 polymer ?
#
loop_
_entity_poly.entity_id
_entity_poly.type
_entity_poly.pdbx_seq_one_letter_code
_entity_poly.pdbx_strand_id
1 'polypeptide(L)' 'IDKVINNNKDKVIDYKNGKTKLLSFFVGQSMKECEGKANPKILNNILKKKLDQFQ' A
#
# COMPACT_ATOMS: atom_id res chain seq x y z
N ILE A 1 -4.58 -1.62 6.47
CA ILE A 1 -4.13 -0.90 5.28
C ILE A 1 -4.09 0.60 5.50
N ASP A 2 -5.14 1.16 6.07
CA ASP A 2 -5.14 2.59 6.36
C ASP A 2 -4.00 2.99 7.27
N LYS A 3 -3.69 2.14 8.23
CA LYS A 3 -2.58 2.38 9.15
C LYS A 3 -1.24 2.39 8.42
N VAL A 4 -1.07 1.46 7.48
CA VAL A 4 0.15 1.39 6.69
C VAL A 4 0.30 2.66 5.84
N ILE A 5 -0.77 3.09 5.21
CA ILE A 5 -0.76 4.31 4.39
C ILE A 5 -0.48 5.53 5.26
N ASN A 6 -1.15 5.65 6.40
CA ASN A 6 -0.96 6.79 7.29
C ASN A 6 0.46 6.87 7.85
N ASN A 7 1.06 5.73 8.13
CA ASN A 7 2.42 5.69 8.65
C ASN A 7 3.49 5.92 7.59
N ASN A 8 3.10 5.86 6.32
CA ASN A 8 4.03 5.96 5.20
C ASN A 8 3.57 6.97 4.17
N LYS A 9 3.08 8.13 4.62
CA LYS A 9 2.58 9.17 3.73
C LYS A 9 3.62 9.63 2.71
N ASP A 10 4.88 9.69 3.13
CA ASP A 10 5.98 10.06 2.23
C ASP A 10 6.08 9.08 1.08
N LYS A 11 5.90 7.79 1.37
CA LYS A 11 5.96 6.74 0.36
C LYS A 11 4.77 6.83 -0.58
N VAL A 12 3.61 7.21 -0.06
CA VAL A 12 2.42 7.40 -0.91
C VAL A 12 2.67 8.50 -1.92
N ILE A 13 3.25 9.60 -1.49
CA ILE A 13 3.57 10.71 -2.37
C ILE A 13 4.55 10.27 -3.46
N ASP A 14 5.58 9.54 -3.08
CA ASP A 14 6.55 9.01 -4.02
C ASP A 14 5.90 8.07 -5.03
N TYR A 15 4.99 7.23 -4.55
CA TYR A 15 4.27 6.30 -5.43
C TYR A 15 3.48 7.09 -6.47
N LYS A 16 2.78 8.14 -6.05
CA LYS A 16 1.97 8.96 -6.96
C LYS A 16 2.84 9.73 -7.95
N ASN A 17 4.08 9.99 -7.60
CA ASN A 17 5.03 10.67 -8.48
C ASN A 17 5.68 9.73 -9.51
N GLY A 18 5.27 8.47 -9.53
CA GLY A 18 5.72 7.52 -10.53
C GLY A 18 6.52 6.34 -10.02
N LYS A 19 6.81 6.31 -8.73
CA LYS A 19 7.57 5.19 -8.15
C LYS A 19 6.66 4.01 -7.85
N THR A 20 6.20 3.35 -8.92
CA THR A 20 5.26 2.24 -8.79
C THR A 20 5.81 1.04 -8.03
N LYS A 21 7.11 0.95 -7.89
CA LYS A 21 7.75 -0.11 -7.10
C LYS A 21 7.31 -0.07 -5.64
N LEU A 22 6.88 1.09 -5.16
CA LEU A 22 6.42 1.23 -3.79
C LEU A 22 5.12 0.46 -3.53
N LEU A 23 4.39 0.12 -4.58
CA LEU A 23 3.21 -0.72 -4.41
C LEU A 23 3.57 -2.04 -3.75
N SER A 24 4.66 -2.68 -4.18
CA SER A 24 5.14 -3.92 -3.56
C SER A 24 5.52 -3.69 -2.10
N PHE A 25 6.12 -2.54 -1.80
CA PHE A 25 6.44 -2.18 -0.43
C PHE A 25 5.17 -2.13 0.43
N PHE A 26 4.13 -1.48 -0.06
CA PHE A 26 2.87 -1.38 0.68
C PHE A 26 2.21 -2.75 0.86
N VAL A 27 2.24 -3.58 -0.18
CA VAL A 27 1.70 -4.93 -0.08
C VAL A 27 2.44 -5.73 0.99
N GLY A 28 3.77 -5.64 1.00
CA GLY A 28 4.58 -6.32 2.00
C GLY A 28 4.27 -5.85 3.42
N GLN A 29 4.13 -4.54 3.60
CA GLN A 29 3.80 -3.98 4.92
C GLN A 29 2.40 -4.40 5.36
N SER A 30 1.45 -4.41 4.42
CA SER A 30 0.09 -4.83 4.73
C SER A 30 0.02 -6.30 5.10
N MET A 31 0.77 -7.14 4.40
CA MET A 31 0.86 -8.57 4.74
C MET A 31 1.40 -8.76 6.14
N LYS A 32 2.39 -7.97 6.50
CA LYS A 32 3.01 -8.04 7.82
C LYS A 32 2.00 -7.66 8.90
N GLU A 33 1.20 -6.61 8.64
CA GLU A 33 0.16 -6.19 9.58
C GLU A 33 -0.91 -7.26 9.74
N CYS A 34 -1.23 -7.99 8.67
CA CYS A 34 -2.25 -9.04 8.69
C CYS A 34 -1.67 -10.41 9.06
N GLU A 35 -0.40 -10.46 9.40
CA GLU A 35 0.29 -11.72 9.75
C GLU A 35 0.19 -12.78 8.65
N GLY A 36 0.17 -12.33 7.40
CA GLY A 36 0.10 -13.22 6.26
C GLY A 36 -1.25 -13.84 5.99
N LYS A 37 -2.28 -13.40 6.69
CA LYS A 37 -3.62 -13.99 6.54
C LYS A 37 -4.36 -13.46 5.33
N ALA A 38 -3.96 -12.30 4.82
CA ALA A 38 -4.64 -11.69 3.68
C ALA A 38 -4.02 -12.16 2.37
N ASN A 39 -4.84 -12.25 1.33
CA ASN A 39 -4.38 -12.60 0.00
C ASN A 39 -3.63 -11.41 -0.61
N PRO A 40 -2.37 -11.57 -1.03
CA PRO A 40 -1.60 -10.47 -1.61
C PRO A 40 -2.27 -9.85 -2.83
N LYS A 41 -2.95 -10.65 -3.62
CA LYS A 41 -3.64 -10.18 -4.81
C LYS A 41 -4.77 -9.21 -4.44
N ILE A 42 -5.53 -9.57 -3.40
CA ILE A 42 -6.60 -8.71 -2.90
C ILE A 42 -6.02 -7.45 -2.31
N LEU A 43 -4.96 -7.57 -1.53
CA LEU A 43 -4.28 -6.41 -0.95
C LEU A 43 -3.78 -5.46 -2.03
N ASN A 44 -3.23 -6.02 -3.10
CA ASN A 44 -2.74 -5.22 -4.22
C ASN A 44 -3.86 -4.38 -4.81
N ASN A 45 -5.02 -4.98 -5.02
CA ASN A 45 -6.18 -4.26 -5.57
C ASN A 45 -6.69 -3.19 -4.62
N ILE A 46 -6.78 -3.50 -3.34
CA ILE A 46 -7.23 -2.55 -2.32
C ILE A 46 -6.27 -1.38 -2.21
N LEU A 47 -4.97 -1.66 -2.20
CA LEU A 47 -3.95 -0.63 -2.10
C LEU A 47 -3.98 0.30 -3.30
N LYS A 48 -4.10 -0.24 -4.50
CA LYS A 48 -4.20 0.59 -5.70
C LYS A 48 -5.37 1.55 -5.60
N LYS A 49 -6.51 1.05 -5.16
CA LYS A 49 -7.72 1.85 -5.04
C LYS A 49 -7.53 2.95 -3.99
N LYS A 50 -6.99 2.61 -2.84
CA LYS A 50 -6.78 3.59 -1.77
C LYS A 50 -5.73 4.62 -2.15
N LEU A 51 -4.66 4.20 -2.79
CA LEU A 51 -3.60 5.11 -3.20
C LEU A 51 -4.08 6.07 -4.28
N ASP A 52 -4.95 5.61 -5.17
CA ASP A 52 -5.54 6.48 -6.19
C ASP A 52 -6.42 7.56 -5.58
N GLN A 53 -7.08 7.25 -4.47
CA GLN A 53 -7.96 8.20 -3.78
C GLN A 53 -7.21 9.11 -2.82
N PHE A 54 -5.99 8.74 -2.48
CA PHE A 54 -5.18 9.50 -1.54
C PHE A 54 -4.67 10.78 -2.21
N GLN A 55 -4.76 11.87 -1.49
CA GLN A 55 -4.24 13.14 -2.01
C GLN A 55 -3.22 13.75 -1.08
#